data_06ca9f0da28e3a20f4da515a9ad45aa8
#
_entry.id   06ca9f0da28e3a20f4da515a9ad45aa8
#
_cell.length_a   1.000
_cell.length_b   1.000
_cell.length_c   1.000
_cell.angle_alpha   90.00
_cell.angle_beta   90.00
_cell.angle_gamma   90.00
#
_symmetry.space_group_name_H-M   'P 1'
#
loop_
_entity.id
_entity.type
_entity.pdbx_description
1 polymer ?
#
loop_
_entity_poly.entity_id
_entity_poly.type
_entity_poly.pdbx_seq_one_letter_code
_entity_poly.pdbx_strand_id
1 'polypeptide(L)'
;MGKIAFVFPGQGAQKVGMGKEFYETSPIAKEIFDKASEAVELDLKALCFEENDDINITEYTQVALLTTSVAIMEVLKDRGIKPDVAAGLSLGEYCALVAANSMNYIDAAKAVRKRGIYMQEEVPAGVGGMAAIMGLESTEIEKAIADIPQVQVANYNCPGQIVISGKKESVEQGAEKCKEAGARRAVMLNVSLSLIHI
;
A
#
# COMPACT_ATOMS: atom_id res chain seq x y z
N MET A 1 -2.34 -18.82 26.27
CA MET A 1 -1.92 -18.73 24.86
C MET A 1 -1.60 -17.29 24.54
N GLY A 2 -0.59 -17.03 23.72
CA GLY A 2 -0.32 -15.67 23.22
C GLY A 2 -1.42 -15.19 22.30
N LYS A 3 -1.56 -13.86 22.13
CA LYS A 3 -2.48 -13.27 21.16
C LYS A 3 -1.85 -13.27 19.76
N ILE A 4 -2.68 -13.43 18.73
CA ILE A 4 -2.27 -13.42 17.34
C ILE A 4 -2.69 -12.09 16.72
N ALA A 5 -1.75 -11.38 16.10
CA ALA A 5 -2.02 -10.19 15.30
C ALA A 5 -1.84 -10.49 13.82
N PHE A 6 -2.82 -10.13 12.99
CA PHE A 6 -2.66 -10.08 11.54
C PHE A 6 -2.33 -8.65 11.12
N VAL A 7 -1.19 -8.51 10.43
CA VAL A 7 -0.71 -7.20 9.97
C VAL A 7 -0.62 -7.23 8.45
N PHE A 8 -1.25 -6.27 7.80
CA PHE A 8 -1.36 -6.21 6.35
C PHE A 8 -0.54 -5.07 5.78
N PRO A 9 0.30 -5.33 4.76
CA PRO A 9 1.13 -4.31 4.13
C PRO A 9 0.32 -3.34 3.28
N GLY A 10 0.90 -2.18 3.04
CA GLY A 10 0.45 -1.23 2.02
C GLY A 10 1.11 -1.45 0.66
N GLN A 11 0.88 -0.50 -0.24
CA GLN A 11 1.52 -0.44 -1.55
C GLN A 11 3.04 -0.41 -1.43
N GLY A 12 3.73 -1.17 -2.29
CA GLY A 12 5.18 -1.42 -2.25
C GLY A 12 5.53 -2.86 -1.88
N ALA A 13 4.57 -3.64 -1.37
CA ALA A 13 4.77 -5.06 -1.05
C ALA A 13 4.43 -6.01 -2.21
N GLN A 14 3.87 -5.50 -3.32
CA GLN A 14 3.50 -6.29 -4.48
C GLN A 14 4.73 -6.86 -5.18
N LYS A 15 4.55 -8.06 -5.72
CA LYS A 15 5.53 -8.70 -6.60
C LYS A 15 4.82 -9.71 -7.50
N VAL A 16 5.35 -9.93 -8.68
CA VAL A 16 4.90 -11.02 -9.55
C VAL A 16 5.04 -12.37 -8.85
N GLY A 17 4.04 -13.23 -9.00
CA GLY A 17 3.94 -14.52 -8.34
C GLY A 17 3.28 -14.49 -6.96
N MET A 18 2.93 -13.31 -6.42
CA MET A 18 2.29 -13.21 -5.09
C MET A 18 0.93 -13.93 -5.08
N GLY A 19 0.76 -14.86 -4.13
CA GLY A 19 -0.47 -15.63 -3.95
C GLY A 19 -0.63 -16.83 -4.88
N LYS A 20 0.24 -17.03 -5.89
CA LYS A 20 0.14 -18.12 -6.88
C LYS A 20 0.11 -19.51 -6.24
N GLU A 21 1.03 -19.79 -5.34
CA GLU A 21 1.08 -21.07 -4.64
C GLU A 21 -0.21 -21.33 -3.84
N PHE A 22 -0.77 -20.32 -3.18
CA PHE A 22 -2.03 -20.44 -2.46
C PHE A 22 -3.20 -20.71 -3.43
N TYR A 23 -3.24 -20.03 -4.56
CA TYR A 23 -4.23 -20.23 -5.60
C TYR A 23 -4.19 -21.67 -6.15
N GLU A 24 -3.02 -22.20 -6.42
CA GLU A 24 -2.81 -23.54 -6.99
C GLU A 24 -3.11 -24.67 -5.99
N THR A 25 -2.89 -24.43 -4.69
CA THR A 25 -2.97 -25.48 -3.66
C THR A 25 -4.21 -25.40 -2.77
N SER A 26 -4.95 -24.28 -2.77
CA SER A 26 -6.10 -24.08 -1.90
C SER A 26 -7.35 -23.68 -2.67
N PRO A 27 -8.43 -24.49 -2.60
CA PRO A 27 -9.73 -24.13 -3.17
C PRO A 27 -10.28 -22.79 -2.65
N ILE A 28 -10.00 -22.45 -1.39
CA ILE A 28 -10.42 -21.20 -0.76
C ILE A 28 -9.73 -20.01 -1.43
N ALA A 29 -8.42 -20.07 -1.58
CA ALA A 29 -7.67 -19.00 -2.24
C ALA A 29 -8.10 -18.85 -3.70
N LYS A 30 -8.33 -19.97 -4.39
CA LYS A 30 -8.83 -19.96 -5.77
C LYS A 30 -10.18 -19.26 -5.86
N GLU A 31 -11.14 -19.60 -5.01
CA GLU A 31 -12.46 -18.99 -4.98
C GLU A 31 -12.37 -17.46 -4.75
N ILE A 32 -11.49 -17.02 -3.85
CA ILE A 32 -11.30 -15.59 -3.54
C ILE A 32 -10.77 -14.84 -4.76
N PHE A 33 -9.73 -15.35 -5.43
CA PHE A 33 -9.19 -14.74 -6.64
C PHE A 33 -10.22 -14.70 -7.76
N ASP A 34 -10.94 -15.79 -7.99
CA ASP A 34 -11.92 -15.90 -9.07
C ASP A 34 -13.10 -14.92 -8.84
N LYS A 35 -13.67 -14.88 -7.63
CA LYS A 35 -14.77 -13.97 -7.29
C LYS A 35 -14.34 -12.50 -7.25
N ALA A 36 -13.14 -12.20 -6.77
CA ALA A 36 -12.63 -10.85 -6.79
C ALA A 36 -12.39 -10.38 -8.24
N SER A 37 -11.83 -11.24 -9.11
CA SER A 37 -11.64 -10.95 -10.53
C SER A 37 -12.96 -10.61 -11.22
N GLU A 38 -14.00 -11.42 -10.99
CA GLU A 38 -15.34 -11.16 -11.52
C GLU A 38 -15.90 -9.83 -11.01
N ALA A 39 -15.77 -9.56 -9.71
CA ALA A 39 -16.35 -8.38 -9.07
C ALA A 39 -15.73 -7.05 -9.51
N VAL A 40 -14.46 -7.05 -9.92
CA VAL A 40 -13.74 -5.86 -10.37
C VAL A 40 -13.47 -5.85 -11.88
N GLU A 41 -14.00 -6.84 -12.61
CA GLU A 41 -13.85 -6.99 -14.05
C GLU A 41 -12.38 -6.95 -14.52
N LEU A 42 -11.50 -7.65 -13.77
CA LEU A 42 -10.06 -7.66 -14.01
C LEU A 42 -9.50 -9.07 -13.82
N ASP A 43 -8.63 -9.53 -14.72
CA ASP A 43 -7.92 -10.81 -14.50
C ASP A 43 -6.82 -10.65 -13.46
N LEU A 44 -7.20 -10.81 -12.18
CA LEU A 44 -6.27 -10.69 -11.06
C LEU A 44 -5.24 -11.83 -11.03
N LYS A 45 -5.50 -12.94 -11.71
CA LYS A 45 -4.54 -14.05 -11.82
C LYS A 45 -3.41 -13.69 -12.76
N ALA A 46 -3.76 -13.25 -13.98
CA ALA A 46 -2.77 -12.75 -14.93
C ALA A 46 -1.96 -11.60 -14.30
N LEU A 47 -2.65 -10.63 -13.68
CA LEU A 47 -1.99 -9.49 -13.01
C LEU A 47 -1.01 -9.91 -11.90
N CYS A 48 -1.38 -10.89 -11.05
CA CYS A 48 -0.56 -11.29 -9.91
C CYS A 48 0.48 -12.35 -10.25
N PHE A 49 0.23 -13.24 -11.22
CA PHE A 49 1.03 -14.45 -11.43
C PHE A 49 1.93 -14.42 -12.63
N GLU A 50 1.69 -13.52 -13.59
CA GLU A 50 2.46 -13.40 -14.83
C GLU A 50 3.32 -12.14 -14.80
N GLU A 51 4.43 -12.16 -15.54
CA GLU A 51 5.30 -10.99 -15.71
C GLU A 51 4.55 -9.86 -16.43
N ASN A 52 4.43 -8.72 -15.79
CA ASN A 52 3.79 -7.53 -16.32
C ASN A 52 4.24 -6.28 -15.56
N ASP A 53 4.07 -5.11 -16.16
CA ASP A 53 4.37 -3.81 -15.54
C ASP A 53 3.16 -3.25 -14.77
N ASP A 54 1.95 -3.70 -15.08
CA ASP A 54 0.69 -3.18 -14.54
C ASP A 54 0.58 -3.37 -13.02
N ILE A 55 1.20 -4.43 -12.48
CA ILE A 55 1.20 -4.70 -11.04
C ILE A 55 1.77 -3.54 -10.21
N ASN A 56 2.57 -2.66 -10.81
CA ASN A 56 3.15 -1.49 -10.16
C ASN A 56 2.34 -0.19 -10.37
N ILE A 57 1.29 -0.24 -11.18
CA ILE A 57 0.37 0.87 -11.38
C ILE A 57 -0.65 0.87 -10.23
N THR A 58 -0.81 2.01 -9.54
CA THR A 58 -1.58 2.12 -8.30
C THR A 58 -2.98 1.52 -8.40
N GLU A 59 -3.70 1.77 -9.48
CA GLU A 59 -5.06 1.26 -9.68
C GLU A 59 -5.13 -0.27 -9.72
N TYR A 60 -4.10 -0.95 -10.17
CA TYR A 60 -4.00 -2.41 -10.20
C TYR A 60 -3.36 -2.96 -8.92
N THR A 61 -2.30 -2.31 -8.43
CA THR A 61 -1.57 -2.72 -7.23
C THR A 61 -2.49 -2.90 -6.04
N GLN A 62 -3.43 -1.98 -5.82
CA GLN A 62 -4.25 -1.98 -4.62
C GLN A 62 -5.17 -3.19 -4.56
N VAL A 63 -5.88 -3.50 -5.62
CA VAL A 63 -6.78 -4.66 -5.64
C VAL A 63 -6.01 -5.99 -5.68
N ALA A 64 -4.84 -6.02 -6.32
CA ALA A 64 -3.97 -7.20 -6.32
C ALA A 64 -3.48 -7.56 -4.92
N LEU A 65 -2.99 -6.57 -4.15
CA LEU A 65 -2.54 -6.76 -2.77
C LEU A 65 -3.68 -7.16 -1.83
N LEU A 66 -4.86 -6.52 -1.94
CA LEU A 66 -6.02 -6.87 -1.13
C LEU A 66 -6.42 -8.32 -1.39
N THR A 67 -6.60 -8.71 -2.65
CA THR A 67 -7.05 -10.06 -3.03
C THR A 67 -6.07 -11.12 -2.54
N THR A 68 -4.76 -10.90 -2.75
CA THR A 68 -3.72 -11.82 -2.27
C THR A 68 -3.74 -11.94 -0.74
N SER A 69 -3.82 -10.81 -0.04
CA SER A 69 -3.83 -10.79 1.43
C SER A 69 -5.05 -11.51 2.01
N VAL A 70 -6.23 -11.28 1.43
CA VAL A 70 -7.47 -11.95 1.84
C VAL A 70 -7.41 -13.44 1.55
N ALA A 71 -6.90 -13.84 0.38
CA ALA A 71 -6.75 -15.26 0.03
C ALA A 71 -5.86 -16.00 1.03
N ILE A 72 -4.70 -15.44 1.37
CA ILE A 72 -3.78 -16.02 2.36
C ILE A 72 -4.45 -16.06 3.75
N MET A 73 -5.10 -14.98 4.15
CA MET A 73 -5.79 -14.88 5.44
C MET A 73 -6.87 -15.96 5.60
N GLU A 74 -7.71 -16.16 4.60
CA GLU A 74 -8.80 -17.14 4.67
C GLU A 74 -8.26 -18.57 4.71
N VAL A 75 -7.17 -18.87 4.02
CA VAL A 75 -6.48 -20.16 4.13
C VAL A 75 -5.92 -20.37 5.56
N LEU A 76 -5.38 -19.32 6.19
CA LEU A 76 -4.92 -19.41 7.58
C LEU A 76 -6.09 -19.64 8.55
N LYS A 77 -7.21 -18.92 8.36
CA LYS A 77 -8.43 -19.10 9.17
C LYS A 77 -9.00 -20.51 9.07
N ASP A 78 -9.02 -21.10 7.86
CA ASP A 78 -9.44 -22.48 7.62
C ASP A 78 -8.57 -23.49 8.38
N ARG A 79 -7.28 -23.21 8.51
CA ARG A 79 -6.33 -24.00 9.31
C ARG A 79 -6.40 -23.71 10.83
N GLY A 80 -7.40 -22.94 11.27
CA GLY A 80 -7.62 -22.62 12.68
C GLY A 80 -6.77 -21.47 13.23
N ILE A 81 -5.98 -20.78 12.38
CA ILE A 81 -5.18 -19.63 12.79
C ILE A 81 -6.03 -18.37 12.59
N LYS A 82 -6.57 -17.85 13.70
CA LYS A 82 -7.44 -16.66 13.68
C LYS A 82 -6.79 -15.50 14.42
N PRO A 83 -6.96 -14.26 13.96
CA PRO A 83 -6.42 -13.10 14.63
C PRO A 83 -7.27 -12.71 15.85
N ASP A 84 -6.61 -12.30 16.95
CA ASP A 84 -7.24 -11.57 18.04
C ASP A 84 -7.33 -10.07 17.73
N VAL A 85 -6.42 -9.58 16.87
CA VAL A 85 -6.34 -8.18 16.44
C VAL A 85 -5.82 -8.12 15.01
N ALA A 86 -6.27 -7.13 14.25
CA ALA A 86 -5.81 -6.87 12.90
C ALA A 86 -5.41 -5.41 12.75
N ALA A 87 -4.37 -5.15 11.97
CA ALA A 87 -3.92 -3.82 11.61
C ALA A 87 -3.44 -3.80 10.15
N GLY A 88 -3.49 -2.64 9.51
CA GLY A 88 -3.06 -2.51 8.13
C GLY A 88 -2.54 -1.11 7.82
N LEU A 89 -1.53 -1.02 6.95
CA LEU A 89 -0.97 0.23 6.49
C LEU A 89 -1.68 0.68 5.20
N SER A 90 -2.34 1.87 5.23
CA SER A 90 -3.00 2.45 4.05
C SER A 90 -3.98 1.45 3.39
N LEU A 91 -3.64 0.86 2.25
CA LEU A 91 -4.41 -0.22 1.62
C LEU A 91 -4.67 -1.40 2.57
N GLY A 92 -3.67 -1.77 3.37
CA GLY A 92 -3.78 -2.88 4.32
C GLY A 92 -4.89 -2.71 5.35
N GLU A 93 -5.35 -1.48 5.63
CA GLU A 93 -6.48 -1.21 6.49
C GLU A 93 -7.77 -1.90 5.98
N TYR A 94 -8.00 -1.91 4.67
CA TYR A 94 -9.13 -2.64 4.09
C TYR A 94 -9.01 -4.16 4.34
N CYS A 95 -7.81 -4.71 4.28
CA CYS A 95 -7.58 -6.10 4.64
C CYS A 95 -7.87 -6.35 6.14
N ALA A 96 -7.48 -5.42 7.02
CA ALA A 96 -7.76 -5.51 8.44
C ALA A 96 -9.27 -5.41 8.74
N LEU A 97 -10.02 -4.57 8.02
CA LEU A 97 -11.49 -4.49 8.11
C LEU A 97 -12.16 -5.80 7.68
N VAL A 98 -11.64 -6.45 6.62
CA VAL A 98 -12.11 -7.79 6.19
C VAL A 98 -11.77 -8.82 7.27
N ALA A 99 -10.56 -8.79 7.83
CA ALA A 99 -10.14 -9.70 8.90
C ALA A 99 -11.03 -9.60 10.14
N ALA A 100 -11.48 -8.38 10.47
CA ALA A 100 -12.38 -8.06 11.57
C ALA A 100 -13.87 -8.33 11.26
N ASN A 101 -14.20 -8.84 10.07
CA ASN A 101 -15.57 -9.02 9.56
C ASN A 101 -16.40 -7.71 9.52
N SER A 102 -15.74 -6.55 9.48
CA SER A 102 -16.38 -5.24 9.39
C SER A 102 -16.71 -4.85 7.94
N MET A 103 -16.07 -5.52 6.98
CA MET A 103 -16.29 -5.30 5.55
C MET A 103 -16.25 -6.64 4.80
N ASN A 104 -17.15 -6.83 3.84
CA ASN A 104 -17.08 -7.97 2.94
C ASN A 104 -15.91 -7.79 1.95
N TYR A 105 -15.20 -8.87 1.63
CA TYR A 105 -14.01 -8.78 0.78
C TYR A 105 -14.31 -8.37 -0.68
N ILE A 106 -15.50 -8.68 -1.20
CA ILE A 106 -15.93 -8.24 -2.53
C ILE A 106 -16.13 -6.72 -2.54
N ASP A 107 -16.78 -6.18 -1.50
CA ASP A 107 -16.98 -4.74 -1.37
C ASP A 107 -15.64 -4.03 -1.14
N ALA A 108 -14.74 -4.63 -0.37
CA ALA A 108 -13.38 -4.14 -0.20
C ALA A 108 -12.61 -4.11 -1.54
N ALA A 109 -12.70 -5.18 -2.35
CA ALA A 109 -12.06 -5.24 -3.66
C ALA A 109 -12.57 -4.12 -4.59
N LYS A 110 -13.90 -3.92 -4.66
CA LYS A 110 -14.51 -2.82 -5.43
C LYS A 110 -14.08 -1.45 -4.90
N ALA A 111 -14.05 -1.27 -3.58
CA ALA A 111 -13.65 0.00 -2.96
C ALA A 111 -12.19 0.34 -3.25
N VAL A 112 -11.26 -0.62 -3.06
CA VAL A 112 -9.84 -0.36 -3.31
C VAL A 112 -9.52 -0.23 -4.80
N ARG A 113 -10.28 -0.90 -5.68
CA ARG A 113 -10.16 -0.70 -7.13
C ARG A 113 -10.50 0.76 -7.50
N LYS A 114 -11.63 1.27 -7.02
CA LYS A 114 -12.02 2.68 -7.21
C LYS A 114 -11.02 3.64 -6.56
N ARG A 115 -10.58 3.34 -5.33
CA ARG A 115 -9.56 4.14 -4.64
C ARG A 115 -8.28 4.24 -5.49
N GLY A 116 -7.81 3.11 -6.02
CA GLY A 116 -6.62 3.08 -6.88
C GLY A 116 -6.77 3.92 -8.14
N ILE A 117 -7.92 3.84 -8.81
CA ILE A 117 -8.25 4.66 -9.99
C ILE A 117 -8.22 6.15 -9.62
N TYR A 118 -8.95 6.57 -8.59
CA TYR A 118 -8.99 7.98 -8.17
C TYR A 118 -7.61 8.51 -7.78
N MET A 119 -6.83 7.70 -7.05
CA MET A 119 -5.46 8.08 -6.71
C MET A 119 -4.56 8.23 -7.94
N GLN A 120 -4.78 7.42 -8.99
CA GLN A 120 -4.02 7.50 -10.23
C GLN A 120 -4.44 8.69 -11.09
N GLU A 121 -5.74 9.01 -11.11
CA GLU A 121 -6.31 10.13 -11.87
C GLU A 121 -5.99 11.49 -11.25
N GLU A 122 -6.04 11.60 -9.91
CA GLU A 122 -5.83 12.86 -9.19
C GLU A 122 -4.42 13.41 -9.34
N VAL A 123 -3.43 12.52 -9.42
CA VAL A 123 -2.03 12.93 -9.62
C VAL A 123 -1.46 12.20 -10.83
N PRO A 124 -1.40 12.85 -12.00
CA PRO A 124 -0.80 12.28 -13.20
C PRO A 124 0.64 11.84 -12.93
N ALA A 125 1.05 10.75 -13.60
CA ALA A 125 2.38 10.20 -13.46
C ALA A 125 3.45 11.28 -13.73
N GLY A 126 4.40 11.41 -12.81
CA GLY A 126 5.52 12.35 -12.91
C GLY A 126 5.27 13.77 -12.38
N VAL A 127 4.04 14.11 -11.98
CA VAL A 127 3.70 15.42 -11.37
C VAL A 127 3.92 15.41 -9.86
N GLY A 128 3.42 14.39 -9.19
CA GLY A 128 3.61 14.18 -7.76
C GLY A 128 4.84 13.34 -7.44
N GLY A 129 5.27 13.39 -6.18
CA GLY A 129 6.36 12.56 -5.67
C GLY A 129 6.24 12.35 -4.17
N MET A 130 6.90 11.31 -3.70
CA MET A 130 7.04 11.00 -2.28
C MET A 130 8.48 10.60 -1.99
N ALA A 131 8.97 10.93 -0.79
CA ALA A 131 10.27 10.47 -0.32
C ALA A 131 10.20 9.97 1.11
N ALA A 132 10.80 8.81 1.37
CA ALA A 132 10.97 8.28 2.71
C ALA A 132 12.23 8.86 3.34
N ILE A 133 12.07 9.58 4.45
CA ILE A 133 13.15 10.18 5.24
C ILE A 133 13.40 9.29 6.45
N MET A 134 14.64 8.86 6.63
CA MET A 134 15.03 7.93 7.69
C MET A 134 16.10 8.51 8.60
N GLY A 135 15.92 8.30 9.92
CA GLY A 135 16.92 8.65 10.92
C GLY A 135 17.00 10.14 11.23
N LEU A 136 15.91 10.88 11.02
CA LEU A 136 15.75 12.28 11.42
C LEU A 136 14.42 12.43 12.16
N GLU A 137 14.40 13.28 13.18
CA GLU A 137 13.19 13.55 13.97
C GLU A 137 12.17 14.37 13.18
N SER A 138 10.87 14.19 13.46
CA SER A 138 9.78 14.84 12.73
C SER A 138 9.90 16.36 12.72
N THR A 139 10.23 16.95 13.86
CA THR A 139 10.39 18.39 13.99
C THR A 139 11.52 18.98 13.13
N GLU A 140 12.59 18.22 12.94
CA GLU A 140 13.69 18.62 12.07
C GLU A 140 13.34 18.48 10.59
N ILE A 141 12.56 17.45 10.22
CA ILE A 141 12.03 17.29 8.86
C ILE A 141 11.07 18.44 8.53
N GLU A 142 10.13 18.74 9.42
CA GLU A 142 9.18 19.86 9.26
C GLU A 142 9.90 21.19 9.07
N LYS A 143 10.94 21.46 9.86
CA LYS A 143 11.78 22.67 9.69
C LYS A 143 12.53 22.66 8.35
N ALA A 144 13.09 21.52 7.96
CA ALA A 144 13.88 21.42 6.73
C ALA A 144 13.02 21.69 5.47
N ILE A 145 11.74 21.37 5.50
CA ILE A 145 10.81 21.57 4.37
C ILE A 145 9.93 22.82 4.50
N ALA A 146 9.95 23.55 5.63
CA ALA A 146 9.04 24.65 5.93
C ALA A 146 9.01 25.74 4.85
N ASP A 147 10.16 26.07 4.26
CA ASP A 147 10.31 27.12 3.24
C ASP A 147 10.14 26.59 1.80
N ILE A 148 9.86 25.30 1.63
CA ILE A 148 9.69 24.69 0.30
C ILE A 148 8.20 24.65 -0.02
N PRO A 149 7.72 25.33 -1.07
CA PRO A 149 6.31 25.27 -1.44
C PRO A 149 5.93 23.88 -1.97
N GLN A 150 4.68 23.49 -1.79
CA GLN A 150 4.10 22.28 -2.36
C GLN A 150 4.81 20.97 -1.93
N VAL A 151 5.33 20.92 -0.71
CA VAL A 151 5.79 19.70 -0.04
C VAL A 151 5.38 19.75 1.43
N GLN A 152 5.00 18.59 1.97
CA GLN A 152 4.64 18.46 3.39
C GLN A 152 4.84 17.01 3.87
N VAL A 153 4.78 16.80 5.18
CA VAL A 153 4.77 15.46 5.76
C VAL A 153 3.45 14.76 5.43
N ALA A 154 3.56 13.56 4.87
CA ALA A 154 2.42 12.70 4.50
C ALA A 154 2.18 11.57 5.51
N ASN A 155 3.25 10.91 5.97
CA ASN A 155 3.14 9.76 6.85
C ASN A 155 4.18 9.82 7.98
N TYR A 156 3.72 9.56 9.20
CA TYR A 156 4.54 9.24 10.36
C TYR A 156 4.48 7.73 10.56
N ASN A 157 5.35 6.97 9.88
CA ASN A 157 5.29 5.50 9.88
C ASN A 157 5.76 4.89 11.21
N CYS A 158 6.87 5.36 11.71
CA CYS A 158 7.41 5.01 13.02
C CYS A 158 8.47 6.03 13.44
N PRO A 159 8.95 6.02 14.70
CA PRO A 159 10.09 6.83 15.11
C PRO A 159 11.27 6.68 14.15
N GLY A 160 11.72 7.80 13.57
CA GLY A 160 12.81 7.83 12.59
C GLY A 160 12.48 7.38 11.18
N GLN A 161 11.19 7.18 10.82
CA GLN A 161 10.76 6.97 9.44
C GLN A 161 9.52 7.80 9.12
N ILE A 162 9.70 8.82 8.32
CA ILE A 162 8.67 9.79 7.91
C ILE A 162 8.66 9.88 6.38
N VAL A 163 7.49 10.05 5.81
CA VAL A 163 7.35 10.25 4.36
C VAL A 163 6.91 11.69 4.12
N ILE A 164 7.61 12.37 3.22
CA ILE A 164 7.20 13.67 2.67
C ILE A 164 6.59 13.45 1.28
N SER A 165 5.63 14.28 0.92
CA SER A 165 4.91 14.21 -0.34
C SER A 165 4.60 15.61 -0.87
N GLY A 166 4.43 15.72 -2.18
CA GLY A 166 4.10 16.98 -2.83
C GLY A 166 4.44 16.96 -4.33
N LYS A 167 4.70 18.14 -4.88
CA LYS A 167 5.22 18.24 -6.25
C LYS A 167 6.59 17.61 -6.34
N LYS A 168 6.87 16.87 -7.40
CA LYS A 168 8.08 16.05 -7.53
C LYS A 168 9.37 16.84 -7.26
N GLU A 169 9.54 18.00 -7.88
CA GLU A 169 10.73 18.85 -7.70
C GLU A 169 10.85 19.36 -6.25
N SER A 170 9.71 19.69 -5.62
CA SER A 170 9.67 20.13 -4.23
C SER A 170 10.03 19.01 -3.26
N VAL A 171 9.58 17.78 -3.53
CA VAL A 171 9.94 16.61 -2.75
C VAL A 171 11.41 16.26 -2.89
N GLU A 172 11.97 16.34 -4.11
CA GLU A 172 13.40 16.16 -4.35
C GLU A 172 14.24 17.19 -3.56
N GLN A 173 13.86 18.46 -3.61
CA GLN A 173 14.48 19.52 -2.82
C GLN A 173 14.35 19.28 -1.31
N GLY A 174 13.17 18.86 -0.85
CA GLY A 174 12.92 18.52 0.55
C GLY A 174 13.77 17.35 1.03
N ALA A 175 13.92 16.32 0.20
CA ALA A 175 14.75 15.17 0.48
C ALA A 175 16.23 15.54 0.64
N GLU A 176 16.75 16.43 -0.21
CA GLU A 176 18.13 16.94 -0.07
C GLU A 176 18.31 17.78 1.21
N LYS A 177 17.38 18.71 1.50
CA LYS A 177 17.43 19.48 2.75
C LYS A 177 17.35 18.61 4.00
N CYS A 178 16.57 17.54 3.97
CA CYS A 178 16.53 16.57 5.06
C CYS A 178 17.88 15.83 5.23
N LYS A 179 18.59 15.52 4.12
CA LYS A 179 19.95 14.96 4.20
C LYS A 179 20.94 15.94 4.81
N GLU A 180 20.89 17.21 4.39
CA GLU A 180 21.73 18.30 4.96
C GLU A 180 21.45 18.48 6.46
N ALA A 181 20.19 18.32 6.89
CA ALA A 181 19.78 18.37 8.29
C ALA A 181 20.16 17.11 9.11
N GLY A 182 20.78 16.10 8.48
CA GLY A 182 21.30 14.92 9.17
C GLY A 182 20.45 13.64 9.01
N ALA A 183 19.51 13.59 8.06
CA ALA A 183 18.81 12.35 7.75
C ALA A 183 19.80 11.28 7.27
N ARG A 184 19.74 10.10 7.88
CA ARG A 184 20.60 8.97 7.52
C ARG A 184 20.35 8.49 6.08
N ARG A 185 19.10 8.56 5.62
CA ARG A 185 18.70 8.24 4.23
C ARG A 185 17.48 9.08 3.85
N ALA A 186 17.44 9.51 2.59
CA ALA A 186 16.26 10.04 1.95
C ALA A 186 16.11 9.32 0.59
N VAL A 187 15.03 8.59 0.41
CA VAL A 187 14.80 7.70 -0.74
C VAL A 187 13.52 8.12 -1.43
N MET A 188 13.63 8.53 -2.70
CA MET A 188 12.45 8.76 -3.53
C MET A 188 11.69 7.45 -3.69
N LEU A 189 10.38 7.51 -3.49
CA LEU A 189 9.49 6.36 -3.66
C LEU A 189 9.00 6.32 -5.11
N ASN A 190 8.95 5.11 -5.67
CA ASN A 190 8.46 4.90 -7.03
C ASN A 190 6.91 4.87 -7.03
N VAL A 191 6.31 6.00 -6.71
CA VAL A 191 4.84 6.19 -6.66
C VAL A 191 4.49 7.52 -7.33
N SER A 192 3.37 7.54 -8.04
CA SER A 192 2.86 8.73 -8.72
C SER A 192 2.04 9.65 -7.80
N LEU A 193 2.03 9.38 -6.48
CA LEU A 193 1.08 9.96 -5.56
C LEU A 193 1.64 11.14 -4.77
N SER A 194 0.82 12.18 -4.69
CA SER A 194 0.78 13.11 -3.57
C SER A 194 -0.52 12.86 -2.80
N LEU A 195 -0.48 12.23 -1.66
CA LEU A 195 -1.65 11.93 -0.81
C LEU A 195 -2.20 13.17 -0.06
N ILE A 196 -1.78 14.36 -0.43
CA ILE A 196 -2.01 15.57 0.36
C ILE A 196 -3.05 16.49 -0.28
N HIS A 197 -3.58 16.16 -1.42
CA HIS A 197 -4.59 16.98 -2.11
C HIS A 197 -6.02 16.45 -1.95
N ILE A 198 -6.28 15.75 -0.83
CA ILE A 198 -7.64 15.37 -0.43
C ILE A 198 -8.13 16.36 0.61
#